data_44292daf51a26aa3c4657563c96e823b
#
_entry.id   44292daf51a26aa3c4657563c96e823b
#
_cell.length_a   1.000
_cell.length_b   1.000
_cell.length_c   1.000
_cell.angle_alpha   90.00
_cell.angle_beta   90.00
_cell.angle_gamma   90.00
#
_symmetry.space_group_name_H-M   'P 1'
#
loop_
_entity.id
_entity.type
_entity.pdbx_description
1 polymer ?
#
loop_
_entity_poly.entity_id
_entity_poly.type
_entity_poly.pdbx_seq_one_letter_code
_entity_poly.pdbx_strand_id
1 'polypeptide(L)'
;MERVEIASLYKATPADGSKVTVCGWAKTVRDSKKIGFISLADGSCYKPVQIVFQADKLENYAEVAKSGLYTSFEVTGTLVLTPNAKQPFEINVDTVTVLGTCGSDYPLQKNKMGMDYLRTLTHLRPRTNTFNAAFRVRGQAAYALHEFFHKNGFTYVHTPIFTGSDCEGAGEMFQVTTLDLNDVPKTEDGKVDYSKDFFKRPVNLTVSGQLEAEAMAMALGKVYTFGPTFRAEKSYDTRHAAEFWMIEPEMAFADLNTYMDTAEAMTKYVIRYLLDNCPDELAFFNQFFDKGLIERLELVANSDFARVSYTDAIELLKKNDDNFQYKVSWGIDLQTEHERYLTEQVFKKPVFVTDYPKEIKAFYMRMNEDGKTVAAADMLVPGIGELIGGSQREERLDVLLARLDELGLKREDYDWYLDLRRFGSVKHAGYGLGFERLLMYVTGIPNIRDVIAFPRTCGGF
;
A
#
# COMPACT_ATOMS: atom_id res chain seq x y z
N MET A 1 8.00 26.84 28.82
CA MET A 1 8.53 27.07 27.46
C MET A 1 7.60 26.33 26.49
N GLU A 2 7.38 26.84 25.30
CA GLU A 2 6.54 26.16 24.32
C GLU A 2 7.21 24.83 23.87
N ARG A 3 6.42 23.77 23.74
CA ARG A 3 6.88 22.46 23.27
C ARG A 3 7.31 22.54 21.81
N VAL A 4 8.46 21.95 21.47
CA VAL A 4 8.91 21.76 20.08
C VAL A 4 8.87 20.28 19.70
N GLU A 5 8.62 19.99 18.42
CA GLU A 5 8.70 18.64 17.87
C GLU A 5 10.16 18.24 17.63
N ILE A 6 10.49 16.96 17.89
CA ILE A 6 11.82 16.41 17.64
C ILE A 6 12.21 16.52 16.16
N ALA A 7 11.25 16.35 15.24
CA ALA A 7 11.48 16.54 13.80
C ALA A 7 12.01 17.95 13.47
N SER A 8 11.48 18.99 14.14
CA SER A 8 11.91 20.38 13.91
C SER A 8 13.36 20.60 14.34
N LEU A 9 13.83 19.92 15.42
CA LEU A 9 15.20 19.98 15.88
C LEU A 9 16.18 19.35 14.86
N TYR A 10 15.77 18.28 14.19
CA TYR A 10 16.57 17.67 13.11
C TYR A 10 16.57 18.48 11.83
N LYS A 11 15.43 19.12 11.50
CA LYS A 11 15.28 19.94 10.28
C LYS A 11 16.02 21.26 10.36
N ALA A 12 15.98 21.91 11.52
CA ALA A 12 16.63 23.20 11.78
C ALA A 12 17.19 23.19 13.21
N THR A 13 18.37 22.57 13.37
CA THR A 13 19.00 22.41 14.69
C THR A 13 19.25 23.78 15.30
N PRO A 14 18.72 24.08 16.52
CA PRO A 14 19.00 25.33 17.22
C PRO A 14 20.49 25.48 17.55
N ALA A 15 20.88 26.70 17.86
CA ALA A 15 22.25 26.98 18.29
C ALA A 15 22.63 26.19 19.57
N ASP A 16 23.90 25.86 19.70
CA ASP A 16 24.44 25.24 20.92
C ASP A 16 24.07 26.06 22.15
N GLY A 17 23.66 25.41 23.23
CA GLY A 17 23.19 26.07 24.44
C GLY A 17 21.74 26.56 24.43
N SER A 18 20.97 26.34 23.34
CA SER A 18 19.56 26.72 23.27
C SER A 18 18.70 25.91 24.25
N LYS A 19 17.76 26.58 24.91
CA LYS A 19 16.77 25.93 25.77
C LYS A 19 15.62 25.38 24.92
N VAL A 20 15.24 24.14 25.16
CA VAL A 20 14.15 23.44 24.45
C VAL A 20 13.29 22.65 25.42
N THR A 21 12.01 22.51 25.10
CA THR A 21 11.08 21.61 25.78
C THR A 21 10.55 20.61 24.76
N VAL A 22 10.71 19.32 25.04
CA VAL A 22 10.21 18.21 24.22
C VAL A 22 9.37 17.26 25.06
N CYS A 23 8.34 16.68 24.44
CA CYS A 23 7.56 15.59 25.05
C CYS A 23 7.69 14.33 24.20
N GLY A 24 7.63 13.15 24.83
CA GLY A 24 7.71 11.92 24.07
C GLY A 24 7.72 10.68 24.94
N TRP A 25 7.92 9.54 24.29
CA TRP A 25 7.98 8.22 24.92
C TRP A 25 9.41 7.68 24.92
N ALA A 26 9.81 7.11 26.04
CA ALA A 26 11.12 6.47 26.18
C ALA A 26 11.23 5.19 25.37
N LYS A 27 11.99 5.19 24.31
CA LYS A 27 12.40 3.97 23.59
C LYS A 27 13.40 3.15 24.40
N THR A 28 14.26 3.81 25.16
CA THR A 28 15.18 3.21 26.14
C THR A 28 15.42 4.15 27.29
N VAL A 29 15.58 3.61 28.49
CA VAL A 29 16.13 4.29 29.65
C VAL A 29 17.35 3.50 30.10
N ARG A 30 18.49 4.19 30.33
CA ARG A 30 19.74 3.61 30.84
C ARG A 30 20.22 4.45 31.99
N ASP A 31 20.61 3.80 33.08
CA ASP A 31 21.16 4.40 34.27
C ASP A 31 22.60 3.91 34.49
N SER A 32 23.53 4.85 34.70
CA SER A 32 24.92 4.58 35.09
C SER A 32 25.21 5.09 36.50
N LYS A 33 24.20 5.19 37.35
CA LYS A 33 24.23 5.65 38.76
C LYS A 33 24.46 7.13 38.98
N LYS A 34 25.23 7.80 38.13
CA LYS A 34 25.51 9.24 38.18
C LYS A 34 24.92 9.99 36.99
N ILE A 35 24.83 9.31 35.85
CA ILE A 35 24.33 9.87 34.60
C ILE A 35 23.40 8.86 33.99
N GLY A 36 22.21 9.32 33.57
CA GLY A 36 21.23 8.51 32.85
C GLY A 36 20.97 9.04 31.43
N PHE A 37 20.48 8.17 30.59
CA PHE A 37 20.18 8.45 29.20
C PHE A 37 18.77 7.95 28.84
N ILE A 38 17.96 8.80 28.20
CA ILE A 38 16.71 8.41 27.60
C ILE A 38 16.82 8.61 26.09
N SER A 39 16.46 7.58 25.32
CA SER A 39 16.18 7.74 23.92
C SER A 39 14.70 8.09 23.78
N LEU A 40 14.38 9.37 23.52
CA LEU A 40 13.03 9.91 23.53
C LEU A 40 12.52 10.08 22.11
N ALA A 41 11.32 9.57 21.82
CA ALA A 41 10.64 9.74 20.54
C ALA A 41 9.24 10.34 20.74
N ASP A 42 8.90 11.36 19.96
CA ASP A 42 7.60 12.04 20.03
C ASP A 42 6.64 11.64 18.88
N GLY A 43 7.11 10.81 17.97
CA GLY A 43 6.35 10.41 16.80
C GLY A 43 6.44 11.37 15.61
N SER A 44 7.04 12.55 15.73
CA SER A 44 7.17 13.51 14.62
C SER A 44 8.19 13.08 13.55
N CYS A 45 9.22 12.30 13.93
CA CYS A 45 10.19 11.70 13.00
C CYS A 45 10.57 10.28 13.44
N TYR A 46 11.32 9.57 12.60
CA TYR A 46 11.79 8.21 12.90
C TYR A 46 12.91 8.19 13.92
N LYS A 47 13.81 9.19 13.87
CA LYS A 47 14.95 9.33 14.80
C LYS A 47 14.50 9.81 16.18
N PRO A 48 14.85 9.11 17.27
CA PRO A 48 14.69 9.63 18.62
C PRO A 48 15.78 10.66 18.95
N VAL A 49 15.54 11.53 19.95
CA VAL A 49 16.57 12.38 20.53
C VAL A 49 17.15 11.76 21.79
N GLN A 50 18.43 11.94 22.02
CA GLN A 50 19.08 11.55 23.28
C GLN A 50 18.88 12.62 24.35
N ILE A 51 18.34 12.21 25.47
CA ILE A 51 18.18 13.01 26.68
C ILE A 51 19.22 12.54 27.68
N VAL A 52 19.98 13.47 28.27
CA VAL A 52 21.01 13.19 29.27
C VAL A 52 20.61 13.83 30.58
N PHE A 53 20.52 13.05 31.66
CA PHE A 53 20.15 13.52 32.97
C PHE A 53 21.19 13.10 34.03
N GLN A 54 21.45 13.96 35.02
CA GLN A 54 22.52 13.79 36.00
C GLN A 54 21.94 13.74 37.43
N ALA A 55 22.48 12.84 38.26
CA ALA A 55 21.97 12.61 39.60
C ALA A 55 22.16 13.79 40.57
N ASP A 56 23.18 14.62 40.33
CA ASP A 56 23.49 15.82 41.10
C ASP A 56 22.68 17.06 40.67
N LYS A 57 21.95 16.97 39.54
CA LYS A 57 21.21 18.12 38.98
C LYS A 57 19.70 17.89 38.90
N LEU A 58 19.25 16.63 38.79
CA LEU A 58 17.86 16.30 38.64
C LEU A 58 17.27 15.78 39.96
N GLU A 59 16.32 16.51 40.54
CA GLU A 59 15.69 16.19 41.82
C GLU A 59 15.03 14.81 41.82
N ASN A 60 14.29 14.49 40.77
CA ASN A 60 13.59 13.20 40.63
C ASN A 60 14.39 12.16 39.84
N TYR A 61 15.72 12.22 39.85
CA TYR A 61 16.62 11.29 39.15
C TYR A 61 16.24 9.81 39.34
N ALA A 62 16.00 9.41 40.59
CA ALA A 62 15.72 8.02 40.94
C ALA A 62 14.39 7.49 40.34
N GLU A 63 13.39 8.36 40.18
CA GLU A 63 12.13 8.06 39.53
C GLU A 63 12.35 7.88 38.04
N VAL A 64 13.00 8.83 37.39
CA VAL A 64 13.28 8.80 35.94
C VAL A 64 14.16 7.60 35.58
N ALA A 65 15.20 7.31 36.36
CA ALA A 65 16.12 6.20 36.13
C ALA A 65 15.44 4.81 36.21
N LYS A 66 14.38 4.68 37.01
CA LYS A 66 13.59 3.45 37.18
C LYS A 66 12.41 3.32 36.22
N SER A 67 12.18 4.33 35.40
CA SER A 67 11.05 4.34 34.46
C SER A 67 11.14 3.22 33.42
N GLY A 68 10.01 2.59 33.12
CA GLY A 68 9.88 1.54 32.12
C GLY A 68 9.95 2.05 30.69
N LEU A 69 10.09 1.12 29.76
CA LEU A 69 9.96 1.41 28.34
C LEU A 69 8.59 2.03 28.06
N TYR A 70 8.54 3.01 27.15
CA TYR A 70 7.32 3.72 26.78
C TYR A 70 6.69 4.60 27.85
N THR A 71 7.35 4.81 29.00
CA THR A 71 7.02 5.92 29.91
C THR A 71 7.08 7.22 29.12
N SER A 72 6.06 8.06 29.27
CA SER A 72 6.01 9.38 28.61
C SER A 72 6.55 10.47 29.51
N PHE A 73 7.33 11.36 28.91
CA PHE A 73 8.01 12.44 29.60
C PHE A 73 7.79 13.79 28.93
N GLU A 74 7.76 14.85 29.74
CA GLU A 74 8.08 16.20 29.33
C GLU A 74 9.48 16.52 29.83
N VAL A 75 10.35 16.98 28.95
CA VAL A 75 11.76 17.30 29.23
C VAL A 75 12.03 18.72 28.82
N THR A 76 12.50 19.54 29.78
CA THR A 76 13.08 20.86 29.49
C THR A 76 14.57 20.78 29.76
N GLY A 77 15.35 21.29 28.82
CA GLY A 77 16.82 21.22 28.94
C GLY A 77 17.55 22.08 27.93
N THR A 78 18.83 21.94 27.94
CA THR A 78 19.77 22.64 27.06
C THR A 78 20.21 21.70 25.94
N LEU A 79 20.00 22.11 24.70
CA LEU A 79 20.51 21.41 23.52
C LEU A 79 22.03 21.61 23.45
N VAL A 80 22.75 20.50 23.28
CA VAL A 80 24.20 20.47 23.14
C VAL A 80 24.57 19.78 21.85
N LEU A 81 25.35 20.44 21.01
CA LEU A 81 25.84 19.87 19.76
C LEU A 81 26.90 18.79 20.03
N THR A 82 26.80 17.66 19.34
CA THR A 82 27.72 16.51 19.52
C THR A 82 28.30 16.05 18.18
N PRO A 83 29.12 16.89 17.50
CA PRO A 83 29.59 16.66 16.14
C PRO A 83 30.43 15.38 15.98
N ASN A 84 31.01 14.88 17.05
CA ASN A 84 31.84 13.66 17.05
C ASN A 84 31.08 12.43 17.56
N ALA A 85 29.80 12.54 17.89
CA ALA A 85 28.95 11.44 18.33
C ALA A 85 28.12 10.89 17.17
N LYS A 86 27.41 9.76 17.41
CA LYS A 86 26.51 9.16 16.45
C LYS A 86 25.30 10.05 16.13
N GLN A 87 24.80 10.78 17.12
CA GLN A 87 23.74 11.78 16.99
C GLN A 87 24.34 13.19 16.86
N PRO A 88 23.72 14.12 16.13
CA PRO A 88 24.26 15.48 15.92
C PRO A 88 24.13 16.38 17.16
N PHE A 89 23.22 16.07 18.07
CA PHE A 89 22.97 16.80 19.31
C PHE A 89 22.34 15.90 20.36
N GLU A 90 22.35 16.37 21.61
CA GLU A 90 21.60 15.79 22.73
C GLU A 90 20.97 16.90 23.56
N ILE A 91 20.07 16.55 24.49
CA ILE A 91 19.43 17.51 25.40
C ILE A 91 19.90 17.19 26.83
N ASN A 92 20.66 18.10 27.42
CA ASN A 92 21.04 18.04 28.83
C ASN A 92 19.91 18.60 29.69
N VAL A 93 19.37 17.76 30.56
CA VAL A 93 18.15 18.01 31.32
C VAL A 93 18.35 19.11 32.38
N ASP A 94 17.36 20.03 32.44
CA ASP A 94 17.10 20.88 33.59
C ASP A 94 15.99 20.30 34.47
N THR A 95 14.86 19.91 33.81
CA THR A 95 13.69 19.31 34.47
C THR A 95 13.10 18.18 33.66
N VAL A 96 12.58 17.15 34.33
CA VAL A 96 11.79 16.07 33.73
C VAL A 96 10.50 15.86 34.51
N THR A 97 9.38 15.85 33.79
CA THR A 97 8.09 15.47 34.35
C THR A 97 7.66 14.13 33.76
N VAL A 98 7.31 13.16 34.61
CA VAL A 98 6.68 11.91 34.19
C VAL A 98 5.21 12.18 33.90
N LEU A 99 4.79 12.09 32.63
CA LEU A 99 3.41 12.33 32.19
C LEU A 99 2.54 11.08 32.32
N GLY A 100 3.12 9.91 32.07
CA GLY A 100 2.44 8.63 32.17
C GLY A 100 3.44 7.49 32.34
N THR A 101 3.20 6.67 33.36
CA THR A 101 4.04 5.52 33.65
C THR A 101 3.73 4.32 32.75
N CYS A 102 4.71 3.44 32.54
CA CYS A 102 4.53 2.18 31.88
C CYS A 102 5.01 1.05 32.80
N GLY A 103 4.13 0.10 33.10
CA GLY A 103 4.40 -0.99 34.02
C GLY A 103 5.34 -2.06 33.45
N SER A 104 5.76 -2.96 34.33
CA SER A 104 6.63 -4.10 33.97
C SER A 104 5.91 -5.16 33.13
N ASP A 105 4.59 -5.12 33.08
CA ASP A 105 3.70 -5.99 32.28
C ASP A 105 3.57 -5.52 30.82
N TYR A 106 4.24 -4.41 30.43
CA TYR A 106 4.26 -3.92 29.06
C TYR A 106 4.79 -5.00 28.09
N PRO A 107 3.99 -5.44 27.09
CA PRO A 107 4.33 -6.63 26.32
C PRO A 107 5.48 -6.42 25.32
N LEU A 108 5.75 -5.17 24.90
CA LEU A 108 6.81 -4.87 23.94
C LEU A 108 8.14 -4.62 24.67
N GLN A 109 8.79 -5.70 25.10
CA GLN A 109 10.09 -5.63 25.77
C GLN A 109 11.26 -5.52 24.81
N LYS A 110 12.49 -5.32 25.32
CA LYS A 110 13.73 -5.17 24.51
C LYS A 110 14.12 -6.43 23.72
N ASN A 111 13.53 -7.57 24.00
CA ASN A 111 13.83 -8.82 23.30
C ASN A 111 13.31 -8.77 21.84
N LYS A 112 14.01 -9.45 20.94
CA LYS A 112 13.57 -9.60 19.56
C LYS A 112 12.25 -10.39 19.53
N MET A 113 11.16 -9.73 19.14
CA MET A 113 9.85 -10.34 19.01
C MET A 113 9.63 -10.78 17.57
N GLY A 114 9.03 -11.97 17.41
CA GLY A 114 8.63 -12.47 16.10
C GLY A 114 7.44 -11.68 15.54
N MET A 115 7.34 -11.62 14.21
CA MET A 115 6.23 -10.91 13.52
C MET A 115 4.87 -11.52 13.89
N ASP A 116 4.77 -12.84 14.07
CA ASP A 116 3.51 -13.50 14.46
C ASP A 116 3.01 -13.02 15.82
N TYR A 117 3.91 -12.88 16.80
CA TYR A 117 3.53 -12.30 18.10
C TYR A 117 3.09 -10.84 17.97
N LEU A 118 3.80 -10.04 17.16
CA LEU A 118 3.42 -8.64 16.95
C LEU A 118 2.07 -8.48 16.24
N ARG A 119 1.64 -9.46 15.44
CA ARG A 119 0.29 -9.49 14.84
C ARG A 119 -0.81 -9.69 15.88
N THR A 120 -0.53 -10.31 17.01
CA THR A 120 -1.50 -10.40 18.13
C THR A 120 -1.62 -9.09 18.91
N LEU A 121 -0.71 -8.15 18.70
CA LEU A 121 -0.63 -6.86 19.39
C LEU A 121 -0.80 -5.68 18.40
N THR A 122 -1.76 -5.76 17.48
CA THR A 122 -1.96 -4.77 16.40
C THR A 122 -2.04 -3.34 16.91
N HIS A 123 -2.67 -3.10 18.07
CA HIS A 123 -2.81 -1.79 18.72
C HIS A 123 -1.52 -1.26 19.36
N LEU A 124 -0.54 -2.12 19.65
CA LEU A 124 0.75 -1.71 20.25
C LEU A 124 1.93 -1.79 19.28
N ARG A 125 1.87 -2.68 18.28
CA ARG A 125 3.00 -2.88 17.34
C ARG A 125 3.48 -1.61 16.61
N PRO A 126 2.68 -0.54 16.38
CA PRO A 126 3.17 0.72 15.84
C PRO A 126 4.27 1.37 16.66
N ARG A 127 4.40 0.99 17.94
CA ARG A 127 5.45 1.46 18.84
C ARG A 127 6.83 0.84 18.57
N THR A 128 6.89 -0.27 17.82
CA THR A 128 8.16 -0.90 17.42
C THR A 128 8.81 -0.13 16.27
N ASN A 129 10.12 -0.28 16.11
CA ASN A 129 10.84 0.40 15.02
C ASN A 129 10.34 -0.04 13.64
N THR A 130 10.08 -1.33 13.46
CA THR A 130 9.59 -1.90 12.19
C THR A 130 8.26 -1.28 11.77
N PHE A 131 7.27 -1.31 12.64
CA PHE A 131 5.93 -0.81 12.30
C PHE A 131 5.85 0.72 12.30
N ASN A 132 6.66 1.39 13.13
CA ASN A 132 6.80 2.84 13.05
C ASN A 132 7.34 3.27 11.67
N ALA A 133 8.41 2.62 11.19
CA ALA A 133 8.94 2.86 9.85
C ALA A 133 7.91 2.53 8.76
N ALA A 134 7.25 1.36 8.84
CA ALA A 134 6.27 0.91 7.84
C ALA A 134 5.11 1.91 7.68
N PHE A 135 4.53 2.36 8.80
CA PHE A 135 3.38 3.27 8.73
C PHE A 135 3.77 4.71 8.37
N ARG A 136 5.02 5.13 8.60
CA ARG A 136 5.56 6.39 8.08
C ARG A 136 5.69 6.32 6.56
N VAL A 137 6.31 5.27 6.03
CA VAL A 137 6.42 5.03 4.59
C VAL A 137 5.03 4.95 3.96
N ARG A 138 4.06 4.26 4.61
CA ARG A 138 2.66 4.20 4.15
C ARG A 138 2.04 5.59 4.02
N GLY A 139 2.19 6.45 5.03
CA GLY A 139 1.66 7.81 5.01
C GLY A 139 2.28 8.66 3.90
N GLN A 140 3.61 8.59 3.73
CA GLN A 140 4.33 9.34 2.70
C GLN A 140 4.01 8.81 1.28
N ALA A 141 3.88 7.49 1.11
CA ALA A 141 3.48 6.90 -0.17
C ALA A 141 2.07 7.33 -0.60
N ALA A 142 1.12 7.36 0.35
CA ALA A 142 -0.24 7.83 0.09
C ALA A 142 -0.24 9.31 -0.35
N TYR A 143 0.49 10.16 0.34
CA TYR A 143 0.63 11.56 -0.05
C TYR A 143 1.28 11.71 -1.43
N ALA A 144 2.36 11.00 -1.71
CA ALA A 144 3.05 11.03 -3.00
C ALA A 144 2.13 10.65 -4.17
N LEU A 145 1.26 9.65 -3.99
CA LEU A 145 0.25 9.25 -4.97
C LEU A 145 -0.74 10.39 -5.24
N HIS A 146 -1.34 10.97 -4.18
CA HIS A 146 -2.24 12.11 -4.33
C HIS A 146 -1.54 13.30 -5.01
N GLU A 147 -0.30 13.59 -4.62
CA GLU A 147 0.47 14.70 -5.20
C GLU A 147 0.75 14.46 -6.69
N PHE A 148 1.16 13.24 -7.07
CA PHE A 148 1.38 12.89 -8.48
C PHE A 148 0.14 13.09 -9.33
N PHE A 149 -0.99 12.54 -8.93
CA PHE A 149 -2.23 12.64 -9.69
C PHE A 149 -2.72 14.09 -9.78
N HIS A 150 -2.67 14.84 -8.68
CA HIS A 150 -3.06 16.25 -8.66
C HIS A 150 -2.18 17.09 -9.62
N LYS A 151 -0.86 16.93 -9.57
CA LYS A 151 0.08 17.64 -10.45
C LYS A 151 -0.11 17.30 -11.93
N ASN A 152 -0.64 16.12 -12.26
CA ASN A 152 -0.89 15.67 -13.62
C ASN A 152 -2.33 15.89 -14.09
N GLY A 153 -3.11 16.69 -13.35
CA GLY A 153 -4.46 17.12 -13.75
C GLY A 153 -5.54 16.06 -13.58
N PHE A 154 -5.34 15.10 -12.68
CA PHE A 154 -6.37 14.13 -12.32
C PHE A 154 -7.26 14.66 -11.20
N THR A 155 -8.55 14.37 -11.30
CA THR A 155 -9.53 14.62 -10.24
C THR A 155 -9.66 13.38 -9.35
N TYR A 156 -9.48 13.54 -8.05
CA TYR A 156 -9.82 12.49 -7.08
C TYR A 156 -11.33 12.31 -7.01
N VAL A 157 -11.83 11.08 -7.16
CA VAL A 157 -13.25 10.77 -7.12
C VAL A 157 -13.55 9.68 -6.10
N HIS A 158 -14.71 9.78 -5.47
CA HIS A 158 -15.26 8.76 -4.58
C HIS A 158 -16.12 7.79 -5.39
N THR A 159 -15.85 6.50 -5.25
CA THR A 159 -16.70 5.42 -5.79
C THR A 159 -17.36 4.65 -4.64
N PRO A 160 -18.57 4.10 -4.84
CA PRO A 160 -19.30 3.43 -3.77
C PRO A 160 -18.57 2.20 -3.25
N ILE A 161 -18.62 1.99 -1.93
CA ILE A 161 -18.16 0.75 -1.29
C ILE A 161 -19.23 -0.34 -1.42
N PHE A 162 -20.51 0.02 -1.38
CA PHE A 162 -21.63 -0.89 -1.62
C PHE A 162 -21.93 -0.95 -3.11
N THR A 163 -21.93 -2.14 -3.66
CA THR A 163 -22.20 -2.35 -5.10
C THR A 163 -23.18 -3.48 -5.35
N GLY A 164 -23.91 -3.36 -6.44
CA GLY A 164 -24.73 -4.46 -7.00
C GLY A 164 -24.08 -5.14 -8.19
N SER A 165 -22.89 -4.67 -8.62
CA SER A 165 -22.17 -5.18 -9.80
C SER A 165 -20.85 -5.83 -9.41
N ASP A 166 -20.51 -6.94 -10.05
CA ASP A 166 -19.20 -7.58 -9.93
C ASP A 166 -18.28 -7.05 -11.04
N CYS A 167 -17.35 -6.19 -10.70
CA CYS A 167 -16.42 -5.59 -11.65
C CYS A 167 -15.50 -6.63 -12.30
N GLU A 168 -15.08 -7.65 -11.56
CA GLU A 168 -14.09 -8.61 -12.03
C GLU A 168 -14.72 -9.92 -12.53
N GLY A 169 -16.03 -10.15 -12.27
CA GLY A 169 -16.72 -11.38 -12.62
C GLY A 169 -16.23 -12.59 -11.81
N ALA A 170 -15.51 -12.39 -10.73
CA ALA A 170 -14.84 -13.43 -9.95
C ALA A 170 -15.72 -14.04 -8.84
N GLY A 171 -16.87 -13.46 -8.52
CA GLY A 171 -17.87 -14.01 -7.63
C GLY A 171 -17.53 -14.10 -6.14
N GLU A 172 -16.33 -13.70 -5.70
CA GLU A 172 -15.90 -13.79 -4.30
C GLU A 172 -16.06 -12.45 -3.56
N MET A 173 -17.32 -11.99 -3.47
CA MET A 173 -17.66 -10.74 -2.82
C MET A 173 -18.25 -10.98 -1.43
N PHE A 174 -17.93 -10.10 -0.47
CA PHE A 174 -18.64 -10.07 0.80
C PHE A 174 -20.04 -9.51 0.60
N GLN A 175 -21.06 -10.28 0.97
CA GLN A 175 -22.44 -9.81 0.95
C GLN A 175 -22.72 -8.93 2.17
N VAL A 176 -23.46 -7.84 1.94
CA VAL A 176 -23.95 -6.93 3.00
C VAL A 176 -25.45 -7.08 3.13
N THR A 177 -25.93 -7.31 4.34
CA THR A 177 -27.36 -7.47 4.63
C THR A 177 -27.68 -6.96 6.04
N THR A 178 -28.91 -6.47 6.22
CA THR A 178 -29.49 -6.12 7.52
C THR A 178 -30.53 -7.15 7.96
N LEU A 179 -30.75 -8.22 7.18
CA LEU A 179 -31.65 -9.32 7.56
C LEU A 179 -31.09 -10.08 8.74
N ASP A 180 -31.98 -10.53 9.64
CA ASP A 180 -31.60 -11.46 10.72
C ASP A 180 -31.22 -12.81 10.11
N LEU A 181 -29.97 -13.21 10.25
CA LEU A 181 -29.46 -14.49 9.73
C LEU A 181 -30.05 -15.71 10.43
N ASN A 182 -30.68 -15.55 11.62
CA ASN A 182 -31.38 -16.62 12.32
C ASN A 182 -32.81 -16.81 11.84
N ASP A 183 -33.43 -15.76 11.19
CA ASP A 183 -34.79 -15.78 10.69
C ASP A 183 -34.85 -15.04 9.36
N VAL A 184 -34.20 -15.63 8.35
CA VAL A 184 -34.11 -15.02 7.01
C VAL A 184 -35.47 -15.12 6.29
N PRO A 185 -36.11 -14.00 5.91
CA PRO A 185 -37.35 -14.01 5.12
C PRO A 185 -37.11 -14.65 3.76
N LYS A 186 -38.10 -15.45 3.34
CA LYS A 186 -38.02 -16.20 2.09
C LYS A 186 -39.21 -15.88 1.17
N THR A 187 -38.93 -15.93 -0.12
CA THR A 187 -39.92 -15.89 -1.19
C THR A 187 -40.67 -17.24 -1.28
N GLU A 188 -41.76 -17.29 -2.06
CA GLU A 188 -42.54 -18.50 -2.26
C GLU A 188 -41.72 -19.68 -2.85
N ASP A 189 -40.68 -19.38 -3.64
CA ASP A 189 -39.74 -20.37 -4.19
C ASP A 189 -38.58 -20.74 -3.24
N GLY A 190 -38.62 -20.26 -1.99
CA GLY A 190 -37.68 -20.62 -0.95
C GLY A 190 -36.34 -19.85 -0.95
N LYS A 191 -36.17 -18.89 -1.86
CA LYS A 191 -34.97 -18.00 -1.88
C LYS A 191 -35.08 -16.90 -0.85
N VAL A 192 -33.95 -16.23 -0.57
CA VAL A 192 -33.94 -15.05 0.31
C VAL A 192 -34.80 -13.94 -0.31
N ASP A 193 -35.73 -13.40 0.51
CA ASP A 193 -36.55 -12.25 0.11
C ASP A 193 -35.83 -10.94 0.40
N TYR A 194 -34.97 -10.52 -0.52
CA TYR A 194 -34.25 -9.25 -0.42
C TYR A 194 -35.13 -8.00 -0.46
N SER A 195 -36.44 -8.11 -0.83
CA SER A 195 -37.34 -6.96 -0.74
C SER A 195 -37.53 -6.45 0.69
N LYS A 196 -37.20 -7.28 1.68
CA LYS A 196 -37.21 -6.97 3.12
C LYS A 196 -35.87 -6.42 3.62
N ASP A 197 -34.81 -6.49 2.83
CA ASP A 197 -33.50 -5.97 3.18
C ASP A 197 -33.42 -4.45 2.95
N PHE A 198 -32.39 -3.80 3.51
CA PHE A 198 -32.19 -2.36 3.47
C PHE A 198 -32.23 -1.79 2.04
N PHE A 199 -31.48 -2.37 1.13
CA PHE A 199 -31.39 -1.93 -0.28
C PHE A 199 -32.46 -2.56 -1.19
N LYS A 200 -33.32 -3.42 -0.64
CA LYS A 200 -34.36 -4.18 -1.38
C LYS A 200 -33.84 -5.02 -2.56
N ARG A 201 -32.55 -5.31 -2.56
CA ARG A 201 -31.82 -6.15 -3.53
C ARG A 201 -30.54 -6.67 -2.91
N PRO A 202 -29.92 -7.74 -3.48
CA PRO A 202 -28.59 -8.16 -3.08
C PRO A 202 -27.56 -7.03 -3.27
N VAL A 203 -26.71 -6.81 -2.26
CA VAL A 203 -25.63 -5.81 -2.27
C VAL A 203 -24.39 -6.43 -1.67
N ASN A 204 -23.23 -6.06 -2.21
CA ASN A 204 -21.94 -6.56 -1.80
C ASN A 204 -20.97 -5.41 -1.49
N LEU A 205 -19.86 -5.74 -0.82
CA LEU A 205 -18.70 -4.84 -0.76
C LEU A 205 -17.94 -4.89 -2.08
N THR A 206 -17.51 -3.75 -2.58
CA THR A 206 -16.84 -3.63 -3.88
C THR A 206 -15.48 -4.34 -3.91
N VAL A 207 -15.15 -4.92 -5.05
CA VAL A 207 -13.82 -5.49 -5.37
C VAL A 207 -12.95 -4.51 -6.16
N SER A 208 -13.53 -3.40 -6.67
CA SER A 208 -12.87 -2.36 -7.44
C SER A 208 -13.82 -1.17 -7.64
N GLY A 209 -13.26 0.04 -7.68
CA GLY A 209 -14.01 1.25 -8.05
C GLY A 209 -13.93 1.60 -9.54
N GLN A 210 -13.38 0.71 -10.37
CA GLN A 210 -13.08 0.97 -11.78
C GLN A 210 -14.30 1.38 -12.60
N LEU A 211 -15.39 0.60 -12.56
CA LEU A 211 -16.53 0.83 -13.44
C LEU A 211 -17.19 2.19 -13.21
N GLU A 212 -17.33 2.59 -11.96
CA GLU A 212 -17.84 3.90 -11.57
C GLU A 212 -16.82 5.03 -11.87
N ALA A 213 -15.52 4.75 -11.74
CA ALA A 213 -14.47 5.69 -12.14
C ALA A 213 -14.46 5.94 -13.66
N GLU A 214 -14.75 4.92 -14.50
CA GLU A 214 -14.93 5.10 -15.93
C GLU A 214 -16.07 6.07 -16.24
N ALA A 215 -17.20 5.97 -15.49
CA ALA A 215 -18.32 6.91 -15.67
C ALA A 215 -17.91 8.35 -15.32
N MET A 216 -17.10 8.54 -14.27
CA MET A 216 -16.58 9.85 -13.90
C MET A 216 -15.54 10.36 -14.92
N ALA A 217 -14.72 9.48 -15.48
CA ALA A 217 -13.75 9.85 -16.51
C ALA A 217 -14.41 10.34 -17.80
N MET A 218 -15.57 9.78 -18.17
CA MET A 218 -16.36 10.25 -19.33
C MET A 218 -16.90 11.68 -19.15
N ALA A 219 -16.87 12.24 -17.95
CA ALA A 219 -17.29 13.60 -17.66
C ALA A 219 -16.11 14.52 -17.29
N LEU A 220 -15.11 14.02 -16.55
CA LEU A 220 -14.02 14.81 -15.98
C LEU A 220 -12.67 14.59 -16.69
N GLY A 221 -12.60 13.69 -17.66
CA GLY A 221 -11.43 13.41 -18.48
C GLY A 221 -10.41 12.50 -17.80
N LYS A 222 -9.78 12.94 -16.71
CA LYS A 222 -8.81 12.17 -15.94
C LYS A 222 -9.24 12.12 -14.48
N VAL A 223 -9.48 10.93 -13.98
CA VAL A 223 -9.88 10.72 -12.59
C VAL A 223 -9.05 9.62 -11.94
N TYR A 224 -9.03 9.56 -10.63
CA TYR A 224 -8.51 8.42 -9.89
C TYR A 224 -9.29 8.17 -8.61
N THR A 225 -9.39 6.92 -8.22
CA THR A 225 -9.83 6.50 -6.89
C THR A 225 -8.62 6.16 -6.03
N PHE A 226 -8.76 6.34 -4.74
CA PHE A 226 -7.89 5.75 -3.73
C PHE A 226 -8.81 5.31 -2.61
N GLY A 227 -9.26 4.08 -2.68
CA GLY A 227 -10.35 3.58 -1.86
C GLY A 227 -10.18 2.14 -1.40
N PRO A 228 -10.92 1.76 -0.35
CA PRO A 228 -10.92 0.40 0.16
C PRO A 228 -11.61 -0.53 -0.83
N THR A 229 -11.05 -1.73 -0.96
CA THR A 229 -11.58 -2.85 -1.75
C THR A 229 -11.61 -4.11 -0.90
N PHE A 230 -12.52 -5.03 -1.23
CA PHE A 230 -12.82 -6.19 -0.40
C PHE A 230 -12.91 -7.43 -1.28
N ARG A 231 -12.18 -8.49 -0.92
CA ARG A 231 -12.24 -9.77 -1.61
C ARG A 231 -12.39 -10.90 -0.60
N ALA A 232 -13.41 -11.76 -0.80
CA ALA A 232 -13.74 -12.86 0.10
C ALA A 232 -12.95 -14.15 -0.20
N GLU A 233 -11.87 -14.05 -0.95
CA GLU A 233 -11.01 -15.18 -1.32
C GLU A 233 -10.49 -15.90 -0.08
N LYS A 234 -10.65 -17.22 -0.04
CA LYS A 234 -10.15 -18.07 1.04
C LYS A 234 -8.66 -18.40 0.87
N SER A 235 -7.84 -17.37 0.74
CA SER A 235 -6.39 -17.49 0.62
C SER A 235 -5.71 -17.29 1.98
N TYR A 236 -4.75 -18.17 2.30
CA TYR A 236 -3.98 -18.13 3.54
C TYR A 236 -2.52 -17.72 3.30
N ASP A 237 -2.20 -17.19 2.15
CA ASP A 237 -0.84 -16.79 1.80
C ASP A 237 -0.42 -15.44 2.42
N THR A 238 0.76 -14.97 2.01
CA THR A 238 1.35 -13.72 2.53
C THR A 238 0.99 -12.48 1.72
N ARG A 239 0.22 -12.61 0.62
CA ARG A 239 -0.04 -11.54 -0.35
C ARG A 239 -1.50 -11.11 -0.41
N HIS A 240 -2.43 -11.90 0.17
CA HIS A 240 -3.85 -11.63 0.15
C HIS A 240 -4.35 -11.11 1.49
N ALA A 241 -5.19 -10.08 1.42
CA ALA A 241 -5.97 -9.55 2.53
C ALA A 241 -7.42 -9.40 2.07
N ALA A 242 -8.36 -9.57 3.00
CA ALA A 242 -9.79 -9.43 2.71
C ALA A 242 -10.20 -7.96 2.53
N GLU A 243 -9.44 -7.04 3.12
CA GLU A 243 -9.59 -5.59 3.00
C GLU A 243 -8.23 -4.99 2.68
N PHE A 244 -8.15 -4.22 1.60
CA PHE A 244 -6.94 -3.52 1.15
C PHE A 244 -7.35 -2.25 0.36
N TRP A 245 -6.36 -1.44 -0.06
CA TRP A 245 -6.64 -0.20 -0.77
C TRP A 245 -6.15 -0.28 -2.22
N MET A 246 -6.97 0.22 -3.14
CA MET A 246 -6.61 0.32 -4.56
C MET A 246 -6.49 1.77 -4.98
N ILE A 247 -5.51 2.01 -5.84
CA ILE A 247 -5.38 3.24 -6.62
C ILE A 247 -5.77 2.88 -8.06
N GLU A 248 -6.84 3.50 -8.56
CA GLU A 248 -7.43 3.14 -9.84
C GLU A 248 -7.70 4.41 -10.68
N PRO A 249 -6.72 4.89 -11.44
CA PRO A 249 -6.92 5.98 -12.39
C PRO A 249 -7.61 5.50 -13.66
N GLU A 250 -8.51 6.36 -14.18
CA GLU A 250 -9.18 6.20 -15.47
C GLU A 250 -9.06 7.47 -16.30
N MET A 251 -8.71 7.32 -17.57
CA MET A 251 -8.39 8.43 -18.47
C MET A 251 -9.18 8.32 -19.76
N ALA A 252 -10.04 9.30 -20.03
CA ALA A 252 -10.70 9.44 -21.32
C ALA A 252 -9.68 9.91 -22.38
N PHE A 253 -9.95 9.57 -23.65
CA PHE A 253 -9.09 9.87 -24.81
C PHE A 253 -7.68 9.25 -24.71
N ALA A 254 -7.54 8.16 -23.96
CA ALA A 254 -6.29 7.46 -23.70
C ALA A 254 -6.32 6.04 -24.33
N ASP A 255 -5.16 5.62 -24.79
CA ASP A 255 -4.92 4.26 -25.27
C ASP A 255 -4.02 3.46 -24.31
N LEU A 256 -3.66 2.24 -24.70
CA LEU A 256 -2.77 1.37 -23.92
C LEU A 256 -1.40 2.02 -23.63
N ASN A 257 -0.85 2.78 -24.61
CA ASN A 257 0.44 3.46 -24.42
C ASN A 257 0.34 4.58 -23.38
N THR A 258 -0.72 5.38 -23.44
CA THR A 258 -1.00 6.44 -22.47
C THR A 258 -1.11 5.87 -21.03
N TYR A 259 -1.77 4.72 -20.88
CA TYR A 259 -1.80 4.01 -19.61
C TYR A 259 -0.39 3.64 -19.14
N MET A 260 0.39 2.94 -19.99
CA MET A 260 1.74 2.49 -19.60
C MET A 260 2.66 3.66 -19.25
N ASP A 261 2.64 4.75 -20.02
CA ASP A 261 3.42 5.95 -19.72
C ASP A 261 3.05 6.59 -18.39
N THR A 262 1.75 6.64 -18.08
CA THR A 262 1.25 7.20 -16.81
C THR A 262 1.63 6.33 -15.62
N ALA A 263 1.49 5.00 -15.74
CA ALA A 263 1.85 4.05 -14.69
C ALA A 263 3.36 4.04 -14.40
N GLU A 264 4.19 4.11 -15.45
CA GLU A 264 5.65 4.25 -15.32
C GLU A 264 6.02 5.55 -14.61
N ALA A 265 5.46 6.68 -15.04
CA ALA A 265 5.74 7.99 -14.45
C ALA A 265 5.31 8.07 -12.99
N MET A 266 4.12 7.52 -12.64
CA MET A 266 3.62 7.45 -11.27
C MET A 266 4.55 6.60 -10.39
N THR A 267 4.94 5.43 -10.84
CA THR A 267 5.80 4.52 -10.08
C THR A 267 7.15 5.14 -9.78
N LYS A 268 7.79 5.72 -10.79
CA LYS A 268 9.06 6.45 -10.64
C LYS A 268 8.93 7.62 -9.67
N TYR A 269 7.84 8.39 -9.78
CA TYR A 269 7.59 9.54 -8.91
C TYR A 269 7.47 9.12 -7.45
N VAL A 270 6.65 8.11 -7.15
CA VAL A 270 6.43 7.65 -5.78
C VAL A 270 7.71 7.08 -5.16
N ILE A 271 8.45 6.27 -5.93
CA ILE A 271 9.73 5.70 -5.45
C ILE A 271 10.73 6.82 -5.16
N ARG A 272 10.89 7.79 -6.08
CA ARG A 272 11.78 8.94 -5.88
C ARG A 272 11.38 9.76 -4.66
N TYR A 273 10.08 10.05 -4.53
CA TYR A 273 9.54 10.75 -3.37
C TYR A 273 9.90 10.05 -2.05
N LEU A 274 9.77 8.72 -2.00
CA LEU A 274 10.09 7.95 -0.79
C LEU A 274 11.60 7.92 -0.50
N LEU A 275 12.44 7.79 -1.52
CA LEU A 275 13.90 7.87 -1.36
C LEU A 275 14.33 9.22 -0.78
N ASP A 276 13.68 10.31 -1.21
CA ASP A 276 14.01 11.67 -0.76
C ASP A 276 13.42 12.00 0.62
N ASN A 277 12.23 11.49 0.96
CA ASN A 277 11.48 11.89 2.17
C ASN A 277 11.44 10.85 3.29
N CYS A 278 11.87 9.60 3.03
CA CYS A 278 11.92 8.51 4.01
C CYS A 278 13.31 7.84 4.08
N PRO A 279 14.45 8.58 4.03
CA PRO A 279 15.77 7.96 3.94
C PRO A 279 16.11 7.09 5.16
N ASP A 280 15.68 7.48 6.36
CA ASP A 280 15.97 6.76 7.60
C ASP A 280 15.15 5.45 7.68
N GLU A 281 13.87 5.52 7.32
CA GLU A 281 12.97 4.35 7.28
C GLU A 281 13.43 3.36 6.22
N LEU A 282 13.77 3.82 5.02
CA LEU A 282 14.27 2.96 3.95
C LEU A 282 15.65 2.36 4.28
N ALA A 283 16.54 3.11 4.93
CA ALA A 283 17.82 2.58 5.43
C ALA A 283 17.60 1.45 6.46
N PHE A 284 16.60 1.61 7.35
CA PHE A 284 16.19 0.56 8.28
C PHE A 284 15.72 -0.70 7.55
N PHE A 285 14.84 -0.58 6.56
CA PHE A 285 14.35 -1.71 5.79
C PHE A 285 15.46 -2.37 4.96
N ASN A 286 16.33 -1.57 4.34
CA ASN A 286 17.49 -2.08 3.60
C ASN A 286 18.44 -2.88 4.48
N GLN A 287 18.59 -2.50 5.74
CA GLN A 287 19.45 -3.20 6.69
C GLN A 287 18.84 -4.49 7.24
N PHE A 288 17.54 -4.49 7.56
CA PHE A 288 16.92 -5.53 8.37
C PHE A 288 15.96 -6.46 7.60
N PHE A 289 15.47 -6.05 6.43
CA PHE A 289 14.49 -6.80 5.63
C PHE A 289 15.05 -7.23 4.28
N ASP A 290 15.60 -6.29 3.52
CA ASP A 290 16.09 -6.56 2.16
C ASP A 290 17.33 -5.71 1.88
N LYS A 291 18.50 -6.33 1.92
CA LYS A 291 19.80 -5.64 1.76
C LYS A 291 20.01 -5.00 0.38
N GLY A 292 19.22 -5.39 -0.62
CA GLY A 292 19.24 -4.81 -1.97
C GLY A 292 18.13 -3.81 -2.23
N LEU A 293 17.35 -3.43 -1.21
CA LEU A 293 16.15 -2.62 -1.36
C LEU A 293 16.42 -1.27 -2.04
N ILE A 294 17.35 -0.49 -1.51
CA ILE A 294 17.62 0.88 -2.02
C ILE A 294 18.17 0.79 -3.45
N GLU A 295 19.10 -0.12 -3.73
CA GLU A 295 19.65 -0.33 -5.08
C GLU A 295 18.54 -0.69 -6.09
N ARG A 296 17.63 -1.59 -5.71
CA ARG A 296 16.48 -1.96 -6.54
C ARG A 296 15.53 -0.77 -6.78
N LEU A 297 15.22 0.01 -5.76
CA LEU A 297 14.37 1.20 -5.89
C LEU A 297 15.01 2.26 -6.79
N GLU A 298 16.33 2.50 -6.65
CA GLU A 298 17.08 3.39 -7.51
C GLU A 298 17.09 2.90 -8.97
N LEU A 299 17.27 1.59 -9.20
CA LEU A 299 17.18 0.99 -10.53
C LEU A 299 15.83 1.31 -11.17
N VAL A 300 14.71 1.07 -10.46
CA VAL A 300 13.36 1.30 -10.99
C VAL A 300 13.11 2.77 -11.24
N ALA A 301 13.50 3.66 -10.31
CA ALA A 301 13.28 5.10 -10.45
C ALA A 301 14.06 5.72 -11.63
N ASN A 302 15.16 5.10 -12.07
CA ASN A 302 16.05 5.64 -13.12
C ASN A 302 16.01 4.87 -14.45
N SER A 303 15.32 3.71 -14.52
CA SER A 303 15.24 2.92 -15.76
C SER A 303 14.07 3.36 -16.62
N ASP A 304 14.23 3.27 -17.95
CA ASP A 304 13.08 3.21 -18.86
C ASP A 304 12.52 1.78 -18.83
N PHE A 305 11.21 1.65 -18.70
CA PHE A 305 10.58 0.34 -18.60
C PHE A 305 10.50 -0.32 -19.98
N ALA A 306 10.83 -1.61 -20.03
CA ALA A 306 10.69 -2.39 -21.25
C ALA A 306 9.22 -2.66 -21.56
N ARG A 307 8.92 -2.94 -22.84
CA ARG A 307 7.60 -3.38 -23.29
C ARG A 307 7.77 -4.61 -24.16
N VAL A 308 6.99 -5.63 -23.91
CA VAL A 308 7.02 -6.90 -24.64
C VAL A 308 5.60 -7.44 -24.76
N SER A 309 5.24 -8.00 -25.91
CA SER A 309 3.94 -8.69 -26.04
C SER A 309 3.93 -9.98 -25.20
N TYR A 310 2.76 -10.39 -24.74
CA TYR A 310 2.59 -11.67 -24.06
C TYR A 310 3.11 -12.83 -24.93
N THR A 311 2.85 -12.84 -26.22
CA THR A 311 3.33 -13.86 -27.13
C THR A 311 4.86 -13.94 -27.17
N ASP A 312 5.54 -12.77 -27.28
CA ASP A 312 7.00 -12.74 -27.25
C ASP A 312 7.56 -13.09 -25.87
N ALA A 313 6.89 -12.68 -24.79
CA ALA A 313 7.25 -13.04 -23.43
C ALA A 313 7.20 -14.56 -23.23
N ILE A 314 6.16 -15.24 -23.73
CA ILE A 314 6.06 -16.71 -23.73
C ILE A 314 7.24 -17.35 -24.47
N GLU A 315 7.63 -16.84 -25.64
CA GLU A 315 8.79 -17.37 -26.38
C GLU A 315 10.13 -17.14 -25.65
N LEU A 316 10.26 -16.03 -24.91
CA LEU A 316 11.42 -15.79 -24.05
C LEU A 316 11.46 -16.77 -22.85
N LEU A 317 10.31 -17.00 -22.21
CA LEU A 317 10.18 -17.90 -21.07
C LEU A 317 10.41 -19.36 -21.45
N LYS A 318 9.93 -19.82 -22.61
CA LYS A 318 10.14 -21.18 -23.11
C LYS A 318 11.63 -21.56 -23.19
N LYS A 319 12.53 -20.61 -23.39
CA LYS A 319 13.98 -20.86 -23.42
C LYS A 319 14.53 -21.33 -22.07
N ASN A 320 13.79 -21.13 -20.98
CA ASN A 320 14.15 -21.51 -19.62
C ASN A 320 13.13 -22.46 -18.97
N ASP A 321 12.21 -23.03 -19.73
CA ASP A 321 11.04 -23.78 -19.24
C ASP A 321 11.41 -24.94 -18.31
N ASP A 322 12.55 -25.61 -18.58
CA ASP A 322 13.03 -26.73 -17.75
C ASP A 322 13.30 -26.34 -16.30
N ASN A 323 13.60 -25.07 -16.03
CA ASN A 323 13.90 -24.55 -14.70
C ASN A 323 12.69 -24.00 -13.97
N PHE A 324 11.52 -23.92 -14.60
CA PHE A 324 10.29 -23.45 -13.97
C PHE A 324 9.49 -24.59 -13.33
N GLN A 325 8.88 -24.30 -12.19
CA GLN A 325 7.94 -25.19 -11.54
C GLN A 325 6.65 -25.32 -12.37
N TYR A 326 6.16 -24.20 -12.90
CA TYR A 326 4.98 -24.13 -13.76
C TYR A 326 5.41 -24.03 -15.22
N LYS A 327 5.02 -25.01 -16.04
CA LYS A 327 5.42 -25.08 -17.44
C LYS A 327 4.76 -23.99 -18.29
N VAL A 328 5.52 -23.48 -19.24
CA VAL A 328 5.15 -22.35 -20.07
C VAL A 328 4.44 -22.79 -21.35
N SER A 329 3.23 -22.32 -21.55
CA SER A 329 2.50 -22.46 -22.83
C SER A 329 1.70 -21.19 -23.10
N TRP A 330 1.37 -20.94 -24.36
CA TRP A 330 0.53 -19.81 -24.69
C TRP A 330 -0.89 -19.99 -24.12
N GLY A 331 -1.44 -18.95 -23.50
CA GLY A 331 -2.77 -18.98 -22.87
C GLY A 331 -2.75 -19.22 -21.35
N ILE A 332 -1.58 -19.47 -20.73
CA ILE A 332 -1.47 -19.59 -19.27
C ILE A 332 -1.45 -18.23 -18.59
N ASP A 333 -1.92 -18.20 -17.37
CA ASP A 333 -1.65 -17.08 -16.47
C ASP A 333 -0.21 -17.10 -15.97
N LEU A 334 0.54 -16.00 -16.12
CA LEU A 334 1.93 -15.95 -15.73
C LEU A 334 2.07 -16.07 -14.22
N GLN A 335 2.94 -16.96 -13.78
CA GLN A 335 3.25 -17.13 -12.37
C GLN A 335 4.38 -16.20 -11.94
N THR A 336 4.46 -15.87 -10.66
CA THR A 336 5.51 -14.98 -10.12
C THR A 336 6.93 -15.37 -10.54
N GLU A 337 7.23 -16.67 -10.70
CA GLU A 337 8.55 -17.11 -11.18
C GLU A 337 8.82 -16.68 -12.62
N HIS A 338 7.79 -16.71 -13.50
CA HIS A 338 7.88 -16.23 -14.88
C HIS A 338 8.10 -14.72 -14.93
N GLU A 339 7.32 -13.96 -14.17
CA GLU A 339 7.39 -12.50 -14.09
C GLU A 339 8.74 -12.03 -13.58
N ARG A 340 9.24 -12.65 -12.52
CA ARG A 340 10.56 -12.36 -11.97
C ARG A 340 11.68 -12.74 -12.94
N TYR A 341 11.56 -13.84 -13.65
CA TYR A 341 12.54 -14.22 -14.66
C TYR A 341 12.63 -13.15 -15.78
N LEU A 342 11.50 -12.66 -16.25
CA LEU A 342 11.45 -11.56 -17.24
C LEU A 342 12.17 -10.31 -16.71
N THR A 343 11.83 -9.86 -15.49
CA THR A 343 12.36 -8.61 -14.93
C THR A 343 13.81 -8.72 -14.45
N GLU A 344 14.23 -9.87 -13.90
CA GLU A 344 15.53 -10.05 -13.25
C GLU A 344 16.60 -10.65 -14.16
N GLN A 345 16.21 -11.55 -15.09
CA GLN A 345 17.16 -12.27 -15.93
C GLN A 345 17.15 -11.76 -17.39
N VAL A 346 15.95 -11.54 -17.98
CA VAL A 346 15.83 -11.17 -19.38
C VAL A 346 16.07 -9.67 -19.57
N PHE A 347 15.21 -8.83 -18.98
CA PHE A 347 15.26 -7.37 -19.19
C PHE A 347 16.15 -6.64 -18.18
N LYS A 348 16.36 -7.19 -17.00
CA LYS A 348 17.10 -6.63 -15.84
C LYS A 348 16.61 -5.23 -15.46
N LYS A 349 15.32 -5.00 -15.61
CA LYS A 349 14.59 -3.76 -15.31
C LYS A 349 13.08 -4.03 -15.33
N PRO A 350 12.24 -3.06 -14.91
CA PRO A 350 10.79 -3.20 -15.04
C PRO A 350 10.36 -3.43 -16.47
N VAL A 351 9.27 -4.18 -16.66
CA VAL A 351 8.74 -4.52 -17.97
C VAL A 351 7.21 -4.51 -17.98
N PHE A 352 6.61 -3.93 -19.00
CA PHE A 352 5.20 -4.14 -19.32
C PHE A 352 5.08 -5.35 -20.24
N VAL A 353 4.26 -6.32 -19.85
CA VAL A 353 3.79 -7.40 -20.71
C VAL A 353 2.44 -7.01 -21.26
N THR A 354 2.27 -6.98 -22.58
CA THR A 354 1.06 -6.45 -23.25
C THR A 354 0.34 -7.53 -24.05
N ASP A 355 -0.89 -7.24 -24.44
CA ASP A 355 -1.66 -8.05 -25.41
C ASP A 355 -1.86 -9.51 -24.96
N TYR A 356 -2.45 -9.66 -23.79
CA TYR A 356 -2.74 -10.94 -23.18
C TYR A 356 -3.88 -11.68 -23.90
N PRO A 357 -3.92 -13.03 -23.81
CA PRO A 357 -5.05 -13.81 -24.28
C PRO A 357 -6.36 -13.36 -23.62
N LYS A 358 -7.43 -13.23 -24.42
CA LYS A 358 -8.74 -12.78 -23.91
C LYS A 358 -9.35 -13.70 -22.86
N GLU A 359 -9.01 -14.99 -22.88
CA GLU A 359 -9.57 -16.01 -22.00
C GLU A 359 -9.15 -15.82 -20.52
N ILE A 360 -8.02 -15.16 -20.29
CA ILE A 360 -7.47 -14.94 -18.93
C ILE A 360 -7.61 -13.49 -18.46
N LYS A 361 -8.39 -12.67 -19.18
CA LYS A 361 -8.57 -11.24 -18.86
C LYS A 361 -10.06 -10.86 -18.82
N ALA A 362 -10.37 -9.79 -18.09
CA ALA A 362 -11.73 -9.35 -17.82
C ALA A 362 -12.51 -8.88 -19.06
N PHE A 363 -13.84 -8.87 -18.97
CA PHE A 363 -14.78 -8.59 -20.07
C PHE A 363 -14.66 -7.18 -20.66
N TYR A 364 -14.27 -6.21 -19.86
CA TYR A 364 -14.20 -4.80 -20.23
C TYR A 364 -12.94 -4.40 -20.99
N MET A 365 -11.98 -5.30 -21.15
CA MET A 365 -10.72 -5.01 -21.84
C MET A 365 -10.90 -5.02 -23.35
N ARG A 366 -10.30 -4.04 -24.04
CA ARG A 366 -10.47 -3.84 -25.48
C ARG A 366 -9.93 -5.03 -26.27
N MET A 367 -10.76 -5.64 -27.09
CA MET A 367 -10.37 -6.70 -28.02
C MET A 367 -9.45 -6.16 -29.12
N ASN A 368 -8.31 -6.81 -29.32
CA ASN A 368 -7.39 -6.51 -30.43
C ASN A 368 -7.95 -7.02 -31.76
N GLU A 369 -7.39 -6.53 -32.86
CA GLU A 369 -7.82 -6.85 -34.22
C GLU A 369 -7.67 -8.35 -34.59
N ASP A 370 -6.80 -9.07 -33.87
CA ASP A 370 -6.57 -10.51 -34.03
C ASP A 370 -7.73 -11.39 -33.51
N GLY A 371 -8.65 -10.79 -32.72
CA GLY A 371 -9.77 -11.48 -32.09
C GLY A 371 -9.40 -12.51 -31.04
N LYS A 372 -8.14 -12.58 -30.62
CA LYS A 372 -7.57 -13.54 -29.67
C LYS A 372 -6.99 -12.87 -28.43
N THR A 373 -6.47 -11.66 -28.57
CA THR A 373 -5.84 -10.92 -27.49
C THR A 373 -6.63 -9.67 -27.12
N VAL A 374 -6.33 -9.11 -25.96
CA VAL A 374 -6.88 -7.84 -25.48
C VAL A 374 -5.77 -6.84 -25.20
N ALA A 375 -6.05 -5.56 -25.34
CA ALA A 375 -5.14 -4.46 -25.06
C ALA A 375 -4.98 -4.27 -23.55
N ALA A 376 -4.53 -5.31 -22.87
CA ALA A 376 -4.14 -5.31 -21.46
C ALA A 376 -2.64 -5.12 -21.33
N ALA A 377 -2.19 -4.61 -20.20
CA ALA A 377 -0.79 -4.59 -19.84
C ALA A 377 -0.63 -4.80 -18.32
N ASP A 378 0.32 -5.65 -17.94
CA ASP A 378 0.73 -5.80 -16.55
C ASP A 378 2.15 -5.26 -16.40
N MET A 379 2.35 -4.37 -15.43
CA MET A 379 3.66 -3.81 -15.09
C MET A 379 4.34 -4.71 -14.08
N LEU A 380 5.42 -5.33 -14.50
CA LEU A 380 6.23 -6.23 -13.68
C LEU A 380 7.48 -5.50 -13.18
N VAL A 381 7.83 -5.72 -11.91
CA VAL A 381 9.03 -5.15 -11.29
C VAL A 381 9.91 -6.24 -10.68
N PRO A 382 11.25 -6.04 -10.64
CA PRO A 382 12.15 -6.99 -9.98
C PRO A 382 11.78 -7.20 -8.51
N GLY A 383 11.84 -8.45 -8.04
CA GLY A 383 11.59 -8.81 -6.64
C GLY A 383 10.20 -9.36 -6.36
N ILE A 384 9.14 -8.81 -6.96
CA ILE A 384 7.76 -9.25 -6.68
C ILE A 384 6.97 -9.71 -7.91
N GLY A 385 7.38 -9.36 -9.12
CA GLY A 385 6.60 -9.58 -10.34
C GLY A 385 5.58 -8.47 -10.58
N GLU A 386 4.33 -8.81 -10.87
CA GLU A 386 3.26 -7.85 -11.15
C GLU A 386 3.03 -6.87 -9.98
N LEU A 387 3.09 -5.58 -10.30
CA LEU A 387 2.78 -4.47 -9.40
C LEU A 387 1.51 -3.72 -9.82
N ILE A 388 1.28 -3.54 -11.11
CA ILE A 388 0.14 -2.84 -11.68
C ILE A 388 -0.44 -3.69 -12.80
N GLY A 389 -1.76 -3.83 -12.83
CA GLY A 389 -2.51 -4.37 -13.96
C GLY A 389 -3.48 -3.35 -14.53
N GLY A 390 -3.65 -3.32 -15.84
CA GLY A 390 -4.56 -2.39 -16.49
C GLY A 390 -4.81 -2.71 -17.96
N SER A 391 -5.60 -1.84 -18.60
CA SER A 391 -5.94 -2.03 -20.02
C SER A 391 -6.47 -0.74 -20.65
N GLN A 392 -6.46 -0.70 -21.97
CA GLN A 392 -7.44 0.08 -22.70
C GLN A 392 -8.79 -0.59 -22.53
N ARG A 393 -9.85 0.20 -22.31
CA ARG A 393 -11.21 -0.30 -22.09
C ARG A 393 -11.92 -0.48 -23.42
N GLU A 394 -12.86 -1.43 -23.50
CA GLU A 394 -13.65 -1.65 -24.71
C GLU A 394 -14.64 -0.50 -24.90
N GLU A 395 -14.44 0.29 -25.92
CA GLU A 395 -15.28 1.44 -26.26
C GLU A 395 -16.38 1.09 -27.28
N ARG A 396 -16.28 -0.07 -27.94
CA ARG A 396 -17.24 -0.52 -28.96
C ARG A 396 -18.36 -1.33 -28.30
N LEU A 397 -19.58 -0.79 -28.38
CA LEU A 397 -20.73 -1.38 -27.70
C LEU A 397 -21.03 -2.80 -28.16
N ASP A 398 -21.02 -3.07 -29.45
CA ASP A 398 -21.30 -4.37 -30.05
C ASP A 398 -20.27 -5.44 -29.58
N VAL A 399 -18.99 -5.08 -29.51
CA VAL A 399 -17.93 -5.98 -29.03
C VAL A 399 -18.08 -6.25 -27.54
N LEU A 400 -18.39 -5.22 -26.73
CA LEU A 400 -18.60 -5.37 -25.31
C LEU A 400 -19.82 -6.27 -25.00
N LEU A 401 -20.92 -6.09 -25.72
CA LEU A 401 -22.12 -6.94 -25.62
C LEU A 401 -21.80 -8.40 -25.95
N ALA A 402 -21.08 -8.64 -27.05
CA ALA A 402 -20.68 -9.99 -27.43
C ALA A 402 -19.81 -10.64 -26.37
N ARG A 403 -18.94 -9.85 -25.72
CA ARG A 403 -18.05 -10.34 -24.65
C ARG A 403 -18.81 -10.69 -23.38
N LEU A 404 -19.82 -9.91 -22.99
CA LEU A 404 -20.70 -10.23 -21.87
C LEU A 404 -21.44 -11.55 -22.13
N ASP A 405 -21.98 -11.72 -23.34
CA ASP A 405 -22.70 -12.97 -23.74
C ASP A 405 -21.76 -14.19 -23.73
N GLU A 406 -20.52 -14.04 -24.25
CA GLU A 406 -19.50 -15.10 -24.25
C GLU A 406 -19.18 -15.60 -22.83
N LEU A 407 -19.15 -14.68 -21.85
CA LEU A 407 -18.85 -14.98 -20.45
C LEU A 407 -20.10 -15.34 -19.62
N GLY A 408 -21.31 -15.30 -20.22
CA GLY A 408 -22.54 -15.59 -19.53
C GLY A 408 -22.95 -14.54 -18.48
N LEU A 409 -22.44 -13.32 -18.61
CA LEU A 409 -22.76 -12.20 -17.73
C LEU A 409 -24.11 -11.58 -18.14
N LYS A 410 -24.93 -11.23 -17.16
CA LYS A 410 -26.26 -10.65 -17.40
C LYS A 410 -26.12 -9.18 -17.78
N ARG A 411 -26.60 -8.80 -18.95
CA ARG A 411 -26.57 -7.44 -19.47
C ARG A 411 -27.25 -6.44 -18.53
N GLU A 412 -28.35 -6.87 -17.90
CA GLU A 412 -29.14 -6.03 -16.99
C GLU A 412 -28.35 -5.54 -15.78
N ASP A 413 -27.34 -6.28 -15.35
CA ASP A 413 -26.46 -5.90 -14.23
C ASP A 413 -25.47 -4.79 -14.62
N TYR A 414 -25.27 -4.57 -15.94
CA TYR A 414 -24.34 -3.62 -16.52
C TYR A 414 -24.99 -2.56 -17.42
N ASP A 415 -26.32 -2.43 -17.47
CA ASP A 415 -26.99 -1.49 -18.36
C ASP A 415 -26.46 -0.05 -18.23
N TRP A 416 -26.25 0.43 -17.02
CA TRP A 416 -25.69 1.74 -16.75
C TRP A 416 -24.25 1.91 -17.28
N TYR A 417 -23.46 0.84 -17.25
CA TYR A 417 -22.08 0.82 -17.76
C TYR A 417 -22.07 0.75 -19.30
N LEU A 418 -23.01 0.04 -19.89
CA LEU A 418 -23.21 0.00 -21.34
C LEU A 418 -23.63 1.36 -21.91
N ASP A 419 -24.35 2.18 -21.14
CA ASP A 419 -24.72 3.54 -21.52
C ASP A 419 -23.50 4.43 -21.79
N LEU A 420 -22.37 4.20 -21.13
CA LEU A 420 -21.11 4.90 -21.40
C LEU A 420 -20.61 4.64 -22.84
N ARG A 421 -21.06 3.56 -23.48
CA ARG A 421 -20.74 3.22 -24.88
C ARG A 421 -21.83 3.68 -25.85
N ARG A 422 -23.06 3.86 -25.37
CA ARG A 422 -24.18 4.38 -26.16
C ARG A 422 -24.10 5.90 -26.33
N PHE A 423 -23.62 6.61 -25.29
CA PHE A 423 -23.70 8.07 -25.21
C PHE A 423 -22.31 8.71 -25.13
N GLY A 424 -21.75 9.02 -26.31
CA GLY A 424 -20.47 9.75 -26.41
C GLY A 424 -19.24 8.92 -26.08
N SER A 425 -19.22 7.65 -26.46
CA SER A 425 -18.09 6.75 -26.25
C SER A 425 -16.79 7.28 -26.83
N VAL A 426 -15.71 7.12 -26.09
CA VAL A 426 -14.34 7.45 -26.53
C VAL A 426 -13.37 6.35 -26.10
N LYS A 427 -12.22 6.27 -26.76
CA LYS A 427 -11.09 5.48 -26.26
C LYS A 427 -10.76 5.95 -24.85
N HIS A 428 -10.60 5.01 -23.93
CA HIS A 428 -10.20 5.30 -22.55
C HIS A 428 -9.42 4.13 -21.99
N ALA A 429 -8.59 4.40 -21.01
CA ALA A 429 -7.70 3.43 -20.41
C ALA A 429 -7.49 3.72 -18.93
N GLY A 430 -7.20 2.69 -18.17
CA GLY A 430 -6.93 2.80 -16.76
C GLY A 430 -6.19 1.59 -16.21
N TYR A 431 -5.85 1.66 -14.94
CA TYR A 431 -5.11 0.60 -14.27
C TYR A 431 -5.40 0.55 -12.78
N GLY A 432 -5.06 -0.57 -12.15
CA GLY A 432 -5.14 -0.76 -10.71
C GLY A 432 -3.76 -1.00 -10.09
N LEU A 433 -3.48 -0.28 -9.00
CA LEU A 433 -2.33 -0.51 -8.14
C LEU A 433 -2.83 -0.88 -6.74
N GLY A 434 -2.53 -2.10 -6.28
CA GLY A 434 -2.73 -2.47 -4.89
C GLY A 434 -1.75 -1.72 -3.98
N PHE A 435 -2.27 -0.86 -3.10
CA PHE A 435 -1.43 0.00 -2.25
C PHE A 435 -0.54 -0.81 -1.32
N GLU A 436 -1.06 -1.87 -0.73
CA GLU A 436 -0.30 -2.75 0.14
C GLU A 436 0.81 -3.49 -0.62
N ARG A 437 0.58 -3.87 -1.88
CA ARG A 437 1.60 -4.49 -2.72
C ARG A 437 2.75 -3.52 -3.00
N LEU A 438 2.43 -2.25 -3.29
CA LEU A 438 3.43 -1.19 -3.39
C LEU A 438 4.22 -1.05 -2.08
N LEU A 439 3.55 -1.04 -0.92
CA LEU A 439 4.22 -0.91 0.38
C LEU A 439 5.14 -2.11 0.68
N MET A 440 4.71 -3.33 0.39
CA MET A 440 5.58 -4.50 0.48
C MET A 440 6.81 -4.35 -0.41
N TYR A 441 6.63 -3.84 -1.62
CA TYR A 441 7.70 -3.61 -2.57
C TYR A 441 8.74 -2.60 -2.07
N VAL A 442 8.29 -1.42 -1.61
CA VAL A 442 9.19 -0.32 -1.20
C VAL A 442 9.77 -0.48 0.21
N THR A 443 9.30 -1.46 0.99
CA THR A 443 9.83 -1.75 2.33
C THR A 443 10.57 -3.09 2.43
N GLY A 444 10.39 -3.98 1.46
CA GLY A 444 10.88 -5.36 1.54
C GLY A 444 10.17 -6.22 2.58
N ILE A 445 9.06 -5.75 3.16
CA ILE A 445 8.24 -6.52 4.10
C ILE A 445 7.54 -7.65 3.34
N PRO A 446 7.72 -8.93 3.73
CA PRO A 446 7.27 -10.06 2.92
C PRO A 446 5.80 -10.44 3.11
N ASN A 447 5.09 -9.83 4.06
CA ASN A 447 3.72 -10.20 4.40
C ASN A 447 2.81 -8.98 4.45
N ILE A 448 1.71 -9.03 3.70
CA ILE A 448 0.72 -7.95 3.59
C ILE A 448 0.14 -7.52 4.94
N ARG A 449 -0.01 -8.46 5.89
CA ARG A 449 -0.49 -8.17 7.26
C ARG A 449 0.39 -7.17 8.02
N ASP A 450 1.63 -7.00 7.57
CA ASP A 450 2.62 -6.18 8.27
C ASP A 450 2.78 -4.78 7.67
N VAL A 451 2.09 -4.50 6.57
CA VAL A 451 1.97 -3.16 5.99
C VAL A 451 0.58 -2.53 6.18
N ILE A 452 -0.34 -3.26 6.83
CA ILE A 452 -1.68 -2.82 7.23
C ILE A 452 -1.72 -2.65 8.75
N ALA A 453 -2.28 -1.54 9.24
CA ALA A 453 -2.32 -1.28 10.69
C ALA A 453 -3.12 -2.33 11.45
N PHE A 454 -4.33 -2.62 10.97
CA PHE A 454 -5.27 -3.61 11.52
C PHE A 454 -5.73 -4.53 10.38
N PRO A 455 -4.92 -5.56 10.01
CA PRO A 455 -5.21 -6.39 8.85
C PRO A 455 -6.46 -7.26 9.04
N ARG A 456 -7.22 -7.41 7.96
CA ARG A 456 -8.34 -8.34 7.85
C ARG A 456 -7.98 -9.39 6.80
N THR A 457 -7.96 -10.65 7.22
CA THR A 457 -7.56 -11.77 6.36
C THR A 457 -8.47 -12.96 6.60
N CYS A 458 -8.45 -13.96 5.74
CA CYS A 458 -9.19 -15.20 5.98
C CYS A 458 -8.76 -15.81 7.33
N GLY A 459 -9.74 -16.04 8.22
CA GLY A 459 -9.50 -16.55 9.59
C GLY A 459 -8.80 -15.59 10.56
N GLY A 460 -8.59 -14.31 10.20
CA GLY A 460 -7.95 -13.31 11.06
C GLY A 460 -8.69 -11.96 11.06
N PHE A 461 -8.97 -11.46 12.28
CA PHE A 461 -9.71 -10.22 12.50
C PHE A 461 -9.04 -9.32 13.53
#